data_fcc5f2aba24efb0af121075e6ae6b207
#
_entry.id   fcc5f2aba24efb0af121075e6ae6b207
#
_cell.length_a   1.000
_cell.length_b   1.000
_cell.length_c   1.000
_cell.angle_alpha   90.00
_cell.angle_beta   90.00
_cell.angle_gamma   90.00
#
_symmetry.space_group_name_H-M   'P 1'
#
loop_
_entity.id
_entity.type
_entity.pdbx_description
1 polymer ?
#
loop_
_entity_poly.entity_id
_entity_poly.type
_entity_poly.pdbx_seq_one_letter_code
_entity_poly.pdbx_strand_id
1 'polypeptide(L)'
;MKKALNIPMDLSAMKDSHFKNYQMKEYNAKMLEIKAFCEEINQWITTAPSAENLDECDEYLRQLSAYYSRYTMISGMNESIYAYLMMTCIKNMPDDEYKKIKHSSTLTDYYIKGKYPNATAIFEQCRAVQKLLIVTSDNYRTLLSSFRQERILVGHMTT
;
A
#
# COMPACT_ATOMS: atom_id res chain seq x y z
N MET A 1 -21.16 -15.47 2.85
CA MET A 1 -21.39 -14.27 3.67
C MET A 1 -20.03 -13.65 3.98
N LYS A 2 -19.68 -12.53 3.32
CA LYS A 2 -18.47 -11.77 3.63
C LYS A 2 -18.67 -11.13 4.99
N LYS A 3 -17.92 -11.58 6.01
CA LYS A 3 -17.85 -10.88 7.29
C LYS A 3 -17.36 -9.46 6.98
N ALA A 4 -18.24 -8.48 7.17
CA ALA A 4 -17.83 -7.10 7.18
C ALA A 4 -16.73 -7.00 8.23
N LEU A 5 -15.50 -6.66 7.79
CA LEU A 5 -14.45 -6.29 8.71
C LEU A 5 -14.95 -5.03 9.41
N ASN A 6 -15.46 -5.22 10.59
CA ASN A 6 -15.74 -4.11 11.49
C ASN A 6 -14.34 -3.57 11.85
N ILE A 7 -13.88 -2.59 11.11
CA ILE A 7 -12.71 -1.82 11.51
C ILE A 7 -13.24 -0.94 12.63
N PRO A 8 -13.02 -1.28 13.89
CA PRO A 8 -13.43 -0.45 14.98
C PRO A 8 -12.50 0.77 14.97
N MET A 9 -12.78 1.70 14.07
CA MET A 9 -12.25 3.01 14.26
C MET A 9 -13.06 3.63 15.37
N ASP A 10 -12.42 3.94 16.46
CA ASP A 10 -12.99 4.78 17.48
C ASP A 10 -13.07 6.22 16.95
N LEU A 11 -13.92 6.40 15.95
CA LEU A 11 -14.30 7.71 15.41
C LEU A 11 -15.21 8.46 16.40
N SER A 12 -15.59 7.84 17.52
CA SER A 12 -16.31 8.50 18.59
C SER A 12 -15.49 9.66 19.19
N ALA A 13 -14.15 9.60 19.08
CA ALA A 13 -13.26 10.69 19.43
C ALA A 13 -13.23 11.85 18.43
N MET A 14 -13.82 11.70 17.24
CA MET A 14 -13.92 12.78 16.26
C MET A 14 -15.06 13.73 16.62
N LYS A 15 -14.73 14.96 17.02
CA LYS A 15 -15.71 16.02 17.31
C LYS A 15 -16.35 16.60 16.05
N ASP A 16 -15.86 16.27 14.87
CA ASP A 16 -16.37 16.80 13.61
C ASP A 16 -17.56 15.98 13.13
N SER A 17 -18.76 16.50 13.35
CA SER A 17 -20.02 15.84 13.02
C SER A 17 -20.21 15.58 11.52
N HIS A 18 -19.57 16.39 10.65
CA HIS A 18 -19.63 16.20 9.19
C HIS A 18 -18.90 14.92 8.76
N PHE A 19 -17.78 14.62 9.38
CA PHE A 19 -17.03 13.40 9.09
C PHE A 19 -17.73 12.16 9.64
N LYS A 20 -18.42 12.29 10.79
CA LYS A 20 -19.08 11.16 11.47
C LYS A 20 -20.16 10.48 10.62
N ASN A 21 -20.93 11.21 9.85
CA ASN A 21 -22.16 10.68 9.25
C ASN A 21 -22.03 10.31 7.77
N TYR A 22 -21.32 11.06 6.98
CA TYR A 22 -21.24 10.87 5.53
C TYR A 22 -20.01 10.07 5.11
N GLN A 23 -18.87 10.40 5.68
CA GLN A 23 -17.57 9.87 5.22
C GLN A 23 -17.20 8.52 5.83
N MET A 24 -17.86 8.06 6.89
CA MET A 24 -17.51 6.81 7.57
C MET A 24 -17.77 5.57 6.71
N LYS A 25 -18.90 5.51 6.03
CA LYS A 25 -19.22 4.39 5.12
C LYS A 25 -18.26 4.38 3.93
N GLU A 26 -18.02 5.55 3.37
CA GLU A 26 -17.12 5.72 2.24
C GLU A 26 -15.67 5.45 2.62
N TYR A 27 -15.23 5.94 3.77
CA TYR A 27 -13.93 5.66 4.34
C TYR A 27 -13.70 4.15 4.54
N ASN A 28 -14.61 3.46 5.22
CA ASN A 28 -14.52 2.02 5.45
C ASN A 28 -14.52 1.24 4.13
N ALA A 29 -15.33 1.64 3.16
CA ALA A 29 -15.35 1.03 1.83
C ALA A 29 -14.00 1.19 1.12
N LYS A 30 -13.41 2.38 1.15
CA LYS A 30 -12.09 2.66 0.56
C LYS A 30 -10.96 1.93 1.26
N MET A 31 -10.99 1.84 2.59
CA MET A 31 -9.99 1.08 3.34
C MET A 31 -10.07 -0.42 3.05
N LEU A 32 -11.26 -0.96 2.87
CA LEU A 32 -11.45 -2.35 2.44
C LEU A 32 -10.96 -2.58 1.01
N GLU A 33 -11.19 -1.63 0.11
CA GLU A 33 -10.67 -1.68 -1.26
C GLU A 33 -9.14 -1.68 -1.28
N ILE A 34 -8.50 -0.79 -0.52
CA ILE A 34 -7.04 -0.72 -0.39
C ILE A 34 -6.50 -2.04 0.15
N LYS A 35 -7.11 -2.58 1.21
CA LYS A 35 -6.69 -3.84 1.81
C LYS A 35 -6.82 -5.00 0.82
N ALA A 36 -7.97 -5.13 0.15
CA ALA A 36 -8.21 -6.18 -0.83
C ALA A 36 -7.20 -6.12 -1.99
N PHE A 37 -6.87 -4.92 -2.45
CA PHE A 37 -5.87 -4.72 -3.49
C PHE A 37 -4.46 -5.12 -3.02
N CYS A 38 -4.08 -4.78 -1.78
CA CYS A 38 -2.80 -5.19 -1.22
C CYS A 38 -2.70 -6.73 -1.09
N GLU A 39 -3.80 -7.38 -0.70
CA GLU A 39 -3.88 -8.84 -0.62
C GLU A 39 -3.79 -9.50 -2.00
N GLU A 40 -4.46 -8.95 -3.02
CA GLU A 40 -4.40 -9.40 -4.42
C GLU A 40 -2.96 -9.37 -4.94
N ILE A 41 -2.24 -8.26 -4.75
CA ILE A 41 -0.85 -8.14 -5.20
C ILE A 41 0.07 -9.08 -4.44
N ASN A 42 -0.05 -9.16 -3.12
CA ASN A 42 0.76 -10.09 -2.33
C ASN A 42 0.56 -11.53 -2.80
N GLN A 43 -0.68 -11.93 -3.04
CA GLN A 43 -0.99 -13.25 -3.56
C GLN A 43 -0.34 -13.47 -4.92
N TRP A 44 -0.48 -12.52 -5.85
CA TRP A 44 0.10 -12.62 -7.18
C TRP A 44 1.63 -12.75 -7.12
N ILE A 45 2.31 -11.89 -6.35
CA ILE A 45 3.78 -11.94 -6.21
C ILE A 45 4.25 -13.25 -5.60
N THR A 46 3.51 -13.78 -4.62
CA THR A 46 3.88 -15.02 -3.92
C THR A 46 3.68 -16.26 -4.79
N THR A 47 2.69 -16.22 -5.71
CA THR A 47 2.33 -17.34 -6.57
C THR A 47 2.84 -17.21 -7.99
N ALA A 48 3.41 -16.06 -8.35
CA ALA A 48 3.96 -15.84 -9.68
C ALA A 48 5.10 -16.83 -9.94
N PRO A 49 5.03 -17.61 -11.04
CA PRO A 49 6.11 -18.50 -11.40
C PRO A 49 7.36 -17.71 -11.77
N SER A 50 8.53 -18.34 -11.62
CA SER A 50 9.76 -17.78 -12.21
C SER A 50 9.61 -17.80 -13.73
N ALA A 51 9.95 -16.70 -14.38
CA ALA A 51 9.96 -16.63 -15.83
C ALA A 51 11.07 -17.52 -16.39
N GLU A 52 10.74 -18.38 -17.33
CA GLU A 52 11.69 -19.31 -17.95
C GLU A 52 12.21 -18.80 -19.30
N ASN A 53 11.57 -17.78 -19.85
CA ASN A 53 11.92 -17.21 -21.14
C ASN A 53 11.57 -15.72 -21.24
N LEU A 54 11.99 -15.11 -22.34
CA LEU A 54 11.85 -13.68 -22.61
C LEU A 54 10.37 -13.25 -22.71
N ASP A 55 9.51 -14.06 -23.33
CA ASP A 55 8.11 -13.72 -23.55
C ASP A 55 7.34 -13.72 -22.22
N GLU A 56 7.64 -14.65 -21.33
CA GLU A 56 7.08 -14.70 -19.99
C GLU A 56 7.53 -13.50 -19.14
N CYS A 57 8.81 -13.11 -19.23
CA CYS A 57 9.32 -11.91 -18.58
C CYS A 57 8.57 -10.65 -19.04
N ASP A 58 8.36 -10.49 -20.34
CA ASP A 58 7.65 -9.35 -20.91
C ASP A 58 6.19 -9.33 -20.47
N GLU A 59 5.53 -10.50 -20.40
CA GLU A 59 4.15 -10.60 -19.91
C GLU A 59 4.03 -10.23 -18.44
N TYR A 60 4.93 -10.75 -17.59
CA TYR A 60 4.92 -10.42 -16.17
C TYR A 60 5.23 -8.94 -15.90
N LEU A 61 6.13 -8.33 -16.68
CA LEU A 61 6.39 -6.89 -16.60
C LEU A 61 5.17 -6.06 -17.01
N ARG A 62 4.38 -6.51 -18.00
CA ARG A 62 3.11 -5.84 -18.36
C ARG A 62 2.08 -5.93 -17.24
N GLN A 63 1.93 -7.09 -16.62
CA GLN A 63 1.04 -7.28 -15.47
C GLN A 63 1.47 -6.41 -14.27
N LEU A 64 2.77 -6.37 -13.95
CA LEU A 64 3.30 -5.51 -12.91
C LEU A 64 3.07 -4.02 -13.19
N SER A 65 3.19 -3.60 -14.44
CA SER A 65 2.90 -2.21 -14.84
C SER A 65 1.43 -1.86 -14.64
N ALA A 66 0.51 -2.79 -14.91
CA ALA A 66 -0.91 -2.60 -14.63
C ALA A 66 -1.20 -2.50 -13.14
N TYR A 67 -0.60 -3.37 -12.32
CA TYR A 67 -0.68 -3.29 -10.87
C TYR A 67 -0.09 -1.99 -10.33
N TYR A 68 1.04 -1.55 -10.86
CA TYR A 68 1.68 -0.30 -10.42
C TYR A 68 0.82 0.93 -10.74
N SER A 69 0.19 0.96 -11.90
CA SER A 69 -0.74 2.04 -12.28
C SER A 69 -1.95 2.11 -11.33
N ARG A 70 -2.55 0.96 -11.02
CA ARG A 70 -3.64 0.87 -10.04
C ARG A 70 -3.17 1.22 -8.63
N TYR A 71 -1.95 0.79 -8.26
CA TYR A 71 -1.33 1.11 -6.99
C TYR A 71 -1.20 2.62 -6.79
N THR A 72 -0.77 3.37 -7.79
CA THR A 72 -0.58 4.83 -7.70
C THR A 72 -1.88 5.53 -7.29
N MET A 73 -3.01 5.12 -7.86
CA MET A 73 -4.34 5.67 -7.52
C MET A 73 -4.73 5.32 -6.08
N ILE A 74 -4.55 4.06 -5.69
CA ILE A 74 -4.91 3.56 -4.36
C ILE A 74 -4.00 4.14 -3.27
N SER A 75 -2.71 4.29 -3.55
CA SER A 75 -1.73 4.91 -2.65
C SER A 75 -2.07 6.36 -2.34
N GLY A 76 -2.39 7.16 -3.34
CA GLY A 76 -2.81 8.55 -3.14
C GLY A 76 -4.05 8.66 -2.25
N MET A 77 -5.02 7.77 -2.45
CA MET A 77 -6.22 7.69 -1.62
C MET A 77 -5.88 7.31 -0.18
N ASN A 78 -5.03 6.29 0.00
CA ASN A 78 -4.57 5.82 1.31
C ASN A 78 -3.81 6.90 2.09
N GLU A 79 -2.90 7.61 1.43
CA GLU A 79 -2.14 8.72 2.01
C GLU A 79 -3.05 9.87 2.44
N SER A 80 -4.04 10.24 1.61
CA SER A 80 -5.01 11.27 1.93
C SER A 80 -5.85 10.93 3.16
N ILE A 81 -6.32 9.69 3.25
CA ILE A 81 -7.08 9.19 4.38
C ILE A 81 -6.22 9.22 5.65
N TYR A 82 -5.00 8.71 5.57
CA TYR A 82 -4.10 8.65 6.72
C TYR A 82 -3.71 10.05 7.20
N ALA A 83 -3.38 10.97 6.28
CA ALA A 83 -3.09 12.36 6.60
C ALA A 83 -4.27 13.04 7.30
N TYR A 84 -5.50 12.80 6.85
CA TYR A 84 -6.70 13.31 7.49
C TYR A 84 -6.85 12.80 8.93
N LEU A 85 -6.63 11.50 9.14
CA LEU A 85 -6.68 10.90 10.48
C LEU A 85 -5.61 11.49 11.41
N MET A 86 -4.40 11.68 10.89
CA MET A 86 -3.32 12.34 11.63
C MET A 86 -3.71 13.74 12.08
N MET A 87 -4.20 14.56 11.15
CA MET A 87 -4.63 15.94 11.46
C MET A 87 -5.75 15.95 12.50
N THR A 88 -6.72 15.06 12.36
CA THR A 88 -7.84 14.95 13.29
C THR A 88 -7.38 14.48 14.67
N CYS A 89 -6.43 13.55 14.73
CA CYS A 89 -5.84 13.08 15.97
C CYS A 89 -5.14 14.21 16.72
N ILE A 90 -4.32 14.98 16.04
CA ILE A 90 -3.59 16.11 16.63
C ILE A 90 -4.58 17.20 17.10
N LYS A 91 -5.57 17.54 16.26
CA LYS A 91 -6.58 18.57 16.59
C LYS A 91 -7.40 18.23 17.84
N ASN A 92 -7.66 16.93 18.06
CA ASN A 92 -8.48 16.45 19.18
C ASN A 92 -7.63 15.95 20.37
N MET A 93 -6.31 16.12 20.31
CA MET A 93 -5.40 15.73 21.40
C MET A 93 -5.59 16.65 22.61
N PRO A 94 -5.65 16.11 23.84
CA PRO A 94 -5.61 16.91 25.05
C PRO A 94 -4.34 17.78 25.12
N ASP A 95 -4.48 19.01 25.63
CA ASP A 95 -3.38 19.99 25.69
C ASP A 95 -2.16 19.49 26.46
N ASP A 96 -2.39 18.73 27.52
CA ASP A 96 -1.33 18.16 28.36
C ASP A 96 -0.57 17.04 27.64
N GLU A 97 -1.25 16.23 26.84
CA GLU A 97 -0.63 15.21 25.98
C GLU A 97 0.12 15.88 24.82
N TYR A 98 -0.51 16.86 24.17
CA TYR A 98 0.13 17.60 23.08
C TYR A 98 1.43 18.28 23.52
N LYS A 99 1.45 18.91 24.70
CA LYS A 99 2.66 19.53 25.23
C LYS A 99 3.81 18.55 25.45
N LYS A 100 3.52 17.29 25.79
CA LYS A 100 4.54 16.25 26.01
C LYS A 100 5.18 15.77 24.70
N ILE A 101 4.43 15.73 23.62
CA ILE A 101 4.87 15.09 22.36
C ILE A 101 5.17 16.06 21.22
N LYS A 102 4.70 17.32 21.29
CA LYS A 102 4.79 18.32 20.20
C LYS A 102 6.20 18.56 19.64
N HIS A 103 7.22 18.28 20.43
CA HIS A 103 8.64 18.46 20.04
C HIS A 103 9.28 17.17 19.52
N SER A 104 8.54 16.07 19.45
CA SER A 104 9.05 14.78 18.98
C SER A 104 8.11 14.18 17.92
N SER A 105 8.58 14.16 16.68
CA SER A 105 7.85 13.51 15.57
C SER A 105 7.62 12.03 15.85
N THR A 106 8.57 11.36 16.48
CA THR A 106 8.49 9.94 16.83
C THR A 106 7.38 9.67 17.86
N LEU A 107 7.29 10.47 18.92
CA LEU A 107 6.23 10.32 19.92
C LEU A 107 4.85 10.64 19.33
N THR A 108 4.77 11.65 18.47
CA THR A 108 3.54 11.98 17.74
C THR A 108 3.10 10.81 16.86
N ASP A 109 4.02 10.19 16.13
CA ASP A 109 3.74 9.02 15.29
C ASP A 109 3.24 7.84 16.13
N TYR A 110 3.90 7.52 17.24
CA TYR A 110 3.45 6.46 18.17
C TYR A 110 2.06 6.73 18.74
N TYR A 111 1.76 7.97 19.09
CA TYR A 111 0.45 8.35 19.60
C TYR A 111 -0.64 8.11 18.55
N ILE A 112 -0.40 8.50 17.29
CA ILE A 112 -1.33 8.33 16.17
C ILE A 112 -1.53 6.84 15.87
N LYS A 113 -0.45 6.06 15.83
CA LYS A 113 -0.51 4.61 15.64
C LYS A 113 -1.31 3.91 16.72
N GLY A 114 -1.19 4.35 17.96
CA GLY A 114 -1.97 3.84 19.08
C GLY A 114 -3.46 4.19 18.99
N LYS A 115 -3.81 5.37 18.45
CA LYS A 115 -5.21 5.79 18.28
C LYS A 115 -5.91 5.12 17.09
N TYR A 116 -5.18 4.87 16.00
CA TYR A 116 -5.73 4.32 14.75
C TYR A 116 -4.96 3.07 14.26
N PRO A 117 -4.88 2.00 15.06
CA PRO A 117 -4.01 0.86 14.74
C PRO A 117 -4.38 0.19 13.41
N ASN A 118 -5.67 0.05 13.10
CA ASN A 118 -6.12 -0.58 11.87
C ASN A 118 -5.79 0.26 10.63
N ALA A 119 -6.02 1.58 10.69
CA ALA A 119 -5.67 2.48 9.60
C ALA A 119 -4.15 2.52 9.39
N THR A 120 -3.38 2.52 10.47
CA THR A 120 -1.92 2.44 10.42
C THR A 120 -1.46 1.14 9.77
N ALA A 121 -2.03 -0.01 10.16
CA ALA A 121 -1.69 -1.31 9.58
C ALA A 121 -1.95 -1.34 8.06
N ILE A 122 -3.08 -0.81 7.60
CA ILE A 122 -3.40 -0.75 6.16
C ILE A 122 -2.45 0.22 5.44
N PHE A 123 -2.12 1.36 6.05
CA PHE A 123 -1.17 2.31 5.50
C PHE A 123 0.22 1.68 5.32
N GLU A 124 0.72 0.99 6.33
CA GLU A 124 2.02 0.29 6.28
C GLU A 124 1.99 -0.88 5.28
N GLN A 125 0.90 -1.63 5.21
CA GLN A 125 0.72 -2.69 4.22
C GLN A 125 0.76 -2.14 2.80
N CYS A 126 0.10 -1.02 2.53
CA CYS A 126 0.13 -0.36 1.23
C CYS A 126 1.57 0.05 0.84
N ARG A 127 2.33 0.58 1.78
CA ARG A 127 3.75 0.92 1.56
C ARG A 127 4.64 -0.31 1.34
N ALA A 128 4.37 -1.40 2.03
CA ALA A 128 5.08 -2.66 1.82
C ALA A 128 4.84 -3.21 0.40
N VAL A 129 3.59 -3.16 -0.08
CA VAL A 129 3.24 -3.57 -1.44
C VAL A 129 3.97 -2.73 -2.49
N GLN A 130 4.15 -1.43 -2.27
CA GLN A 130 4.95 -0.60 -3.17
C GLN A 130 6.38 -1.14 -3.34
N LYS A 131 7.03 -1.44 -2.21
CA LYS A 131 8.38 -1.98 -2.24
C LYS A 131 8.45 -3.32 -2.96
N LEU A 132 7.47 -4.19 -2.72
CA LEU A 132 7.36 -5.48 -3.40
C LEU A 132 7.20 -5.31 -4.91
N LEU A 133 6.33 -4.42 -5.38
CA LEU A 133 6.15 -4.14 -6.80
C LEU A 133 7.45 -3.66 -7.46
N ILE A 134 8.19 -2.76 -6.80
CA ILE A 134 9.47 -2.25 -7.31
C ILE A 134 10.48 -3.37 -7.40
N VAL A 135 10.72 -4.09 -6.31
CA VAL A 135 11.73 -5.18 -6.27
C VAL A 135 11.39 -6.27 -7.28
N THR A 136 10.11 -6.66 -7.38
CA THR A 136 9.69 -7.69 -8.33
C THR A 136 9.87 -7.22 -9.78
N SER A 137 9.57 -5.95 -10.07
CA SER A 137 9.81 -5.38 -11.40
C SER A 137 11.29 -5.36 -11.76
N ASP A 138 12.15 -5.02 -10.83
CA ASP A 138 13.60 -4.97 -11.06
C ASP A 138 14.17 -6.39 -11.25
N ASN A 139 13.66 -7.38 -10.55
CA ASN A 139 14.04 -8.78 -10.74
C ASN A 139 13.69 -9.26 -12.16
N TYR A 140 12.46 -9.00 -12.64
CA TYR A 140 12.08 -9.40 -14.00
C TYR A 140 12.84 -8.61 -15.08
N ARG A 141 13.16 -7.34 -14.87
CA ARG A 141 14.03 -6.58 -15.79
C ARG A 141 15.44 -7.15 -15.87
N THR A 142 15.96 -7.63 -14.74
CA THR A 142 17.28 -8.29 -14.70
C THR A 142 17.24 -9.61 -15.46
N LEU A 143 16.22 -10.45 -15.25
CA LEU A 143 16.02 -11.69 -16.01
C LEU A 143 15.86 -11.42 -17.51
N LEU A 144 15.07 -10.43 -17.89
CA LEU A 144 14.89 -10.02 -19.28
C LEU A 144 16.21 -9.64 -19.94
N SER A 145 17.05 -8.90 -19.21
CA SER A 145 18.40 -8.53 -19.70
C SER A 145 19.27 -9.76 -19.91
N SER A 146 19.24 -10.73 -18.99
CA SER A 146 20.00 -11.99 -19.11
C SER A 146 19.55 -12.80 -20.31
N PHE A 147 18.26 -12.99 -20.51
CA PHE A 147 17.71 -13.72 -21.68
C PHE A 147 18.04 -13.06 -23.01
N ARG A 148 18.06 -11.71 -23.04
CA ARG A 148 18.48 -10.99 -24.26
C ARG A 148 19.94 -11.19 -24.57
N GLN A 149 20.82 -11.19 -23.56
CA GLN A 149 22.24 -11.46 -23.71
C GLN A 149 22.51 -12.89 -24.21
N GLU A 150 21.86 -13.89 -23.61
CA GLU A 150 21.95 -15.29 -24.05
C GLU A 150 21.53 -15.45 -25.52
N ARG A 151 20.44 -14.81 -25.94
CA ARG A 151 19.96 -14.86 -27.32
C ARG A 151 20.97 -14.27 -28.31
N ILE A 152 21.65 -13.18 -27.92
CA ILE A 152 22.71 -12.56 -28.74
C ILE A 152 23.91 -13.50 -28.87
N LEU A 153 24.34 -14.11 -27.76
CA LEU A 153 25.47 -15.07 -27.76
C LEU A 153 25.19 -16.30 -28.64
N VAL A 154 24.01 -16.87 -28.53
CA VAL A 154 23.60 -18.02 -29.35
C VAL A 154 23.53 -17.62 -30.84
N GLY A 155 23.02 -16.43 -31.16
CA GLY A 155 22.98 -15.93 -32.54
C GLY A 155 24.37 -15.72 -33.17
N HIS A 156 25.38 -15.39 -32.38
CA HIS A 156 26.77 -15.27 -32.84
C HIS A 156 27.51 -16.61 -32.97
N MET A 157 27.02 -17.68 -32.33
CA MET A 157 27.61 -19.01 -32.41
C MET A 157 27.10 -19.82 -33.63
N THR A 158 26.03 -19.35 -34.26
CA THR A 158 25.37 -20.01 -35.43
C THR A 158 25.68 -19.35 -36.77
N THR A 159 26.53 -18.35 -36.81
CA THR A 159 27.05 -17.69 -38.00
C THR A 159 28.54 -17.98 -38.18
#